data_57d5cf936c9025095cb92280357629e3
#
_entry.id   57d5cf936c9025095cb92280357629e3
#
_cell.length_a   1.000
_cell.length_b   1.000
_cell.length_c   1.000
_cell.angle_alpha   90.00
_cell.angle_beta   90.00
_cell.angle_gamma   90.00
#
_symmetry.space_group_name_H-M   'P 1'
#
loop_
_entity.id
_entity.type
_entity.pdbx_description
1 polymer ?
#
loop_
_entity_poly.entity_id
_entity_poly.type
_entity_poly.pdbx_seq_one_letter_code
_entity_poly.pdbx_strand_id
1 'polypeptide(L)'
;EALLSFFVRFHSVPCILQQRTLTDSLREKLHKMVMSEYEAAFQRPRWDASTSALPDAALVVDALGPEVRDKLMEWYCTRQLREYRRVFRAVDEAGQLDNVPRRYAWIRRLLRTYADEHAPAFLPAWHVERRLLVLFCDITHDDMRSVLVREQPRLHVDVLLNACLL
;
A
#
# COMPACT_ATOMS: atom_id res chain seq x y z
N GLU A 1 -13.42 18.51 8.36
CA GLU A 1 -14.78 17.96 8.67
C GLU A 1 -15.81 19.07 8.89
N ALA A 2 -15.55 20.08 9.73
CA ALA A 2 -16.50 21.17 10.02
C ALA A 2 -16.99 21.91 8.73
N LEU A 3 -16.07 22.22 7.81
CA LEU A 3 -16.39 22.90 6.56
C LEU A 3 -17.29 22.03 5.65
N LEU A 4 -17.05 20.74 5.58
CA LEU A 4 -17.86 19.81 4.78
C LEU A 4 -19.27 19.68 5.37
N SER A 5 -19.39 19.57 6.69
CA SER A 5 -20.67 19.54 7.39
C SER A 5 -21.46 20.83 7.17
N PHE A 6 -20.77 21.97 7.15
CA PHE A 6 -21.38 23.26 6.81
C PHE A 6 -21.93 23.27 5.38
N PHE A 7 -21.17 22.82 4.39
CA PHE A 7 -21.60 22.74 3.00
C PHE A 7 -22.80 21.81 2.79
N VAL A 8 -22.86 20.69 3.53
CA VAL A 8 -24.02 19.78 3.49
C VAL A 8 -25.25 20.47 4.04
N ARG A 9 -25.13 21.18 5.18
CA ARG A 9 -26.25 21.85 5.84
C ARG A 9 -26.85 22.99 5.03
N PHE A 10 -26.03 23.72 4.28
CA PHE A 10 -26.44 24.92 3.52
C PHE A 10 -26.36 24.72 1.99
N HIS A 11 -26.54 23.50 1.52
CA HIS A 11 -26.42 23.13 0.11
C HIS A 11 -27.35 23.86 -0.87
N SER A 12 -28.46 24.43 -0.38
CA SER A 12 -29.43 25.14 -1.23
C SER A 12 -29.08 26.61 -1.50
N VAL A 13 -28.03 27.14 -0.86
CA VAL A 13 -27.63 28.54 -1.02
C VAL A 13 -26.62 28.67 -2.17
N PRO A 14 -26.90 29.43 -3.25
CA PRO A 14 -26.10 29.46 -4.46
C PRO A 14 -24.61 29.84 -4.24
N CYS A 15 -24.35 30.83 -3.38
CA CYS A 15 -22.97 31.22 -3.07
C CYS A 15 -22.19 30.13 -2.32
N ILE A 16 -22.87 29.33 -1.49
CA ILE A 16 -22.28 28.21 -0.77
C ILE A 16 -21.97 27.06 -1.72
N LEU A 17 -22.83 26.80 -2.70
CA LEU A 17 -22.55 25.81 -3.76
C LEU A 17 -21.32 26.20 -4.57
N GLN A 18 -21.17 27.46 -4.94
CA GLN A 18 -20.00 27.93 -5.66
C GLN A 18 -18.71 27.75 -4.84
N GLN A 19 -18.72 28.09 -3.54
CA GLN A 19 -17.57 27.89 -2.65
C GLN A 19 -17.25 26.40 -2.45
N ARG A 20 -18.26 25.55 -2.36
CA ARG A 20 -18.08 24.09 -2.30
C ARG A 20 -17.39 23.59 -3.56
N THR A 21 -17.87 23.93 -4.75
CA THR A 21 -17.26 23.53 -6.03
C THR A 21 -15.80 23.96 -6.13
N LEU A 22 -15.49 25.17 -5.69
CA LEU A 22 -14.11 25.67 -5.65
C LEU A 22 -13.25 24.86 -4.67
N THR A 23 -13.77 24.59 -3.47
CA THR A 23 -13.08 23.78 -2.46
C THR A 23 -12.79 22.37 -2.95
N ASP A 24 -13.77 21.71 -3.57
CA ASP A 24 -13.64 20.38 -4.13
C ASP A 24 -12.60 20.35 -5.27
N SER A 25 -12.60 21.38 -6.13
CA SER A 25 -11.59 21.53 -7.19
C SER A 25 -10.18 21.72 -6.64
N LEU A 26 -10.02 22.49 -5.58
CA LEU A 26 -8.72 22.70 -4.93
C LEU A 26 -8.23 21.41 -4.24
N ARG A 27 -9.12 20.69 -3.57
CA ARG A 27 -8.79 19.38 -2.96
C ARG A 27 -8.31 18.39 -4.01
N GLU A 28 -9.00 18.31 -5.15
CA GLU A 28 -8.60 17.43 -6.24
C GLU A 28 -7.24 17.80 -6.85
N LYS A 29 -6.98 19.10 -7.02
CA LYS A 29 -5.66 19.59 -7.47
C LYS A 29 -4.56 19.23 -6.49
N LEU A 30 -4.76 19.46 -5.19
CA LEU A 30 -3.81 19.11 -4.14
C LEU A 30 -3.56 17.59 -4.10
N HIS A 31 -4.61 16.78 -4.19
CA HIS A 31 -4.50 15.33 -4.26
C HIS A 31 -3.61 14.90 -5.43
N LYS A 32 -3.86 15.42 -6.64
CA LYS A 32 -3.04 15.09 -7.83
C LYS A 32 -1.58 15.53 -7.68
N MET A 33 -1.34 16.73 -7.13
CA MET A 33 0.01 17.23 -6.89
C MET A 33 0.76 16.32 -5.92
N VAL A 34 0.16 15.98 -4.79
CA VAL A 34 0.80 15.12 -3.79
C VAL A 34 1.08 13.72 -4.36
N MET A 35 0.12 13.11 -5.05
CA MET A 35 0.33 11.81 -5.69
C MET A 35 1.49 11.85 -6.69
N SER A 36 1.58 12.91 -7.51
CA SER A 36 2.68 13.11 -8.46
C SER A 36 4.04 13.23 -7.76
N GLU A 37 4.10 13.92 -6.61
CA GLU A 37 5.34 14.03 -5.82
C GLU A 37 5.79 12.66 -5.27
N TYR A 38 4.85 11.88 -4.71
CA TYR A 38 5.17 10.53 -4.27
C TYR A 38 5.63 9.64 -5.43
N GLU A 39 4.94 9.68 -6.57
CA GLU A 39 5.33 8.92 -7.76
C GLU A 39 6.74 9.30 -8.24
N ALA A 40 7.03 10.59 -8.34
CA ALA A 40 8.33 11.08 -8.77
C ALA A 40 9.45 10.71 -7.80
N ALA A 41 9.19 10.81 -6.49
CA ALA A 41 10.18 10.47 -5.46
C ALA A 41 10.54 8.98 -5.49
N PHE A 42 9.53 8.10 -5.53
CA PHE A 42 9.75 6.66 -5.56
C PHE A 42 10.17 6.09 -6.93
N GLN A 43 10.18 6.90 -8.00
CA GLN A 43 10.80 6.52 -9.28
C GLN A 43 12.32 6.68 -9.28
N ARG A 44 12.86 7.53 -8.39
CA ARG A 44 14.30 7.76 -8.29
C ARG A 44 14.99 6.52 -7.70
N PRO A 45 16.22 6.18 -8.16
CA PRO A 45 16.98 5.03 -7.66
C PRO A 45 17.33 5.13 -6.16
N ARG A 46 17.46 6.35 -5.66
CA ARG A 46 17.66 6.67 -4.24
C ARG A 46 16.74 7.82 -3.87
N TRP A 47 15.88 7.53 -2.92
CA TRP A 47 15.11 8.55 -2.24
C TRP A 47 15.85 8.98 -0.97
N ASP A 48 15.96 10.27 -0.73
CA ASP A 48 16.60 10.83 0.46
C ASP A 48 15.57 11.61 1.26
N ALA A 49 15.27 11.13 2.46
CA ALA A 49 14.31 11.75 3.38
C ALA A 49 14.70 13.19 3.76
N SER A 50 16.01 13.50 3.86
CA SER A 50 16.51 14.78 4.31
C SER A 50 16.27 15.92 3.31
N THR A 51 16.17 15.58 2.02
CA THR A 51 15.95 16.54 0.92
C THR A 51 14.55 16.46 0.32
N SER A 52 13.71 15.56 0.84
CA SER A 52 12.39 15.29 0.31
C SER A 52 11.31 16.12 0.99
N ALA A 53 10.35 16.61 0.21
CA ALA A 53 9.14 17.25 0.70
C ALA A 53 8.05 16.24 1.14
N LEU A 54 8.31 14.93 1.07
CA LEU A 54 7.29 13.90 1.37
C LEU A 54 6.81 13.90 2.83
N PRO A 55 7.66 14.14 3.85
CA PRO A 55 7.18 14.28 5.22
C PRO A 55 6.10 15.37 5.38
N ASP A 56 6.32 16.53 4.74
CA ASP A 56 5.34 17.62 4.74
C ASP A 56 4.12 17.30 3.88
N ALA A 57 4.32 16.64 2.74
CA ALA A 57 3.24 16.17 1.88
C ALA A 57 2.33 15.16 2.61
N ALA A 58 2.87 14.34 3.51
CA ALA A 58 2.08 13.42 4.33
C ALA A 58 1.08 14.17 5.24
N LEU A 59 1.46 15.32 5.78
CA LEU A 59 0.55 16.18 6.56
C LEU A 59 -0.59 16.73 5.70
N VAL A 60 -0.29 17.09 4.46
CA VAL A 60 -1.32 17.53 3.50
C VAL A 60 -2.29 16.38 3.18
N VAL A 61 -1.78 15.18 2.96
CA VAL A 61 -2.62 13.97 2.74
C VAL A 61 -3.55 13.73 3.92
N ASP A 62 -3.03 13.82 5.14
CA ASP A 62 -3.82 13.61 6.35
C ASP A 62 -4.94 14.67 6.48
N ALA A 63 -4.63 15.94 6.17
CA ALA A 63 -5.59 17.03 6.14
C ALA A 63 -6.66 16.86 5.03
N LEU A 64 -6.31 16.24 3.89
CA LEU A 64 -7.25 15.93 2.81
C LEU A 64 -8.25 14.81 3.20
N GLY A 65 -7.91 13.99 4.17
CA GLY A 65 -8.80 13.01 4.79
C GLY A 65 -8.49 11.55 4.44
N PRO A 66 -9.22 10.63 5.08
CA PRO A 66 -8.91 9.20 5.07
C PRO A 66 -8.93 8.58 3.66
N GLU A 67 -9.82 9.03 2.78
CA GLU A 67 -9.92 8.50 1.42
C GLU A 67 -8.64 8.73 0.60
N VAL A 68 -8.04 9.92 0.72
CA VAL A 68 -6.79 10.27 0.01
C VAL A 68 -5.63 9.48 0.60
N ARG A 69 -5.57 9.39 1.93
CA ARG A 69 -4.59 8.58 2.65
C ARG A 69 -4.65 7.12 2.24
N ASP A 70 -5.84 6.53 2.21
CA ASP A 70 -6.02 5.12 1.88
C ASP A 70 -5.61 4.83 0.43
N LYS A 71 -5.94 5.70 -0.52
CA LYS A 71 -5.48 5.59 -1.91
C LYS A 71 -3.96 5.66 -2.03
N LEU A 72 -3.32 6.58 -1.31
CA LEU A 72 -1.85 6.69 -1.30
C LEU A 72 -1.20 5.43 -0.73
N MET A 73 -1.69 4.93 0.41
CA MET A 73 -1.17 3.71 1.02
C MET A 73 -1.38 2.48 0.13
N GLU A 74 -2.54 2.35 -0.50
CA GLU A 74 -2.83 1.28 -1.45
C GLU A 74 -1.89 1.31 -2.65
N TRP A 75 -1.71 2.49 -3.25
CA TRP A 75 -0.75 2.69 -4.33
C TRP A 75 0.66 2.28 -3.91
N TYR A 76 1.12 2.75 -2.75
CA TYR A 76 2.46 2.44 -2.24
C TYR A 76 2.63 0.93 -1.99
N CYS A 77 1.72 0.31 -1.24
CA CYS A 77 1.79 -1.12 -0.91
C CYS A 77 1.75 -2.00 -2.16
N THR A 78 0.85 -1.68 -3.10
CA THR A 78 0.75 -2.39 -4.39
C THR A 78 2.04 -2.29 -5.20
N ARG A 79 2.64 -1.10 -5.24
CA ARG A 79 3.92 -0.86 -5.90
C ARG A 79 5.04 -1.69 -5.28
N GLN A 80 5.15 -1.70 -3.95
CA GLN A 80 6.19 -2.44 -3.25
C GLN A 80 6.05 -3.96 -3.46
N LEU A 81 4.83 -4.48 -3.50
CA LEU A 81 4.58 -5.91 -3.70
C LEU A 81 4.52 -6.35 -5.16
N ARG A 82 4.73 -5.44 -6.14
CA ARG A 82 4.73 -5.80 -7.57
C ARG A 82 5.76 -6.87 -7.90
N GLU A 83 6.99 -6.71 -7.40
CA GLU A 83 8.08 -7.66 -7.63
C GLU A 83 7.80 -8.99 -6.95
N TYR A 84 7.25 -8.98 -5.74
CA TYR A 84 6.80 -10.18 -5.06
C TYR A 84 5.82 -11.00 -5.91
N ARG A 85 4.78 -10.35 -6.42
CA ARG A 85 3.77 -10.99 -7.30
C ARG A 85 4.39 -11.52 -8.60
N ARG A 86 5.44 -10.88 -9.10
CA ARG A 86 6.14 -11.32 -10.31
C ARG A 86 6.97 -12.56 -10.07
N VAL A 87 7.69 -12.61 -8.94
CA VAL A 87 8.64 -13.70 -8.62
C VAL A 87 7.94 -14.94 -8.10
N PHE A 88 6.92 -14.78 -7.25
CA PHE A 88 6.28 -15.88 -6.53
C PHE A 88 4.91 -16.27 -7.09
N ARG A 89 4.77 -16.30 -8.42
CA ARG A 89 3.50 -16.75 -9.03
C ARG A 89 3.25 -18.23 -8.74
N ALA A 90 2.00 -18.57 -8.44
CA ALA A 90 1.59 -19.94 -8.14
C ALA A 90 1.92 -20.97 -9.24
N VAL A 91 2.10 -20.52 -10.49
CA VAL A 91 2.45 -21.38 -11.63
C VAL A 91 3.95 -21.64 -11.78
N ASP A 92 4.80 -20.80 -11.14
CA ASP A 92 6.25 -20.88 -11.25
C ASP A 92 6.85 -21.72 -10.12
N GLU A 93 8.04 -22.27 -10.31
CA GLU A 93 8.77 -23.03 -9.29
C GLU A 93 8.95 -22.26 -7.99
N ALA A 94 9.33 -20.99 -8.08
CA ALA A 94 9.48 -20.11 -6.90
C ALA A 94 8.19 -19.93 -6.10
N GLY A 95 7.03 -20.15 -6.71
CA GLY A 95 5.72 -20.04 -6.12
C GLY A 95 5.23 -21.29 -5.38
N GLN A 96 5.94 -22.42 -5.46
CA GLN A 96 5.54 -23.68 -4.86
C GLN A 96 5.69 -23.69 -3.32
N LEU A 97 5.07 -24.68 -2.66
CA LEU A 97 5.01 -24.79 -1.20
C LEU A 97 6.40 -24.87 -0.55
N ASP A 98 7.36 -25.51 -1.18
CA ASP A 98 8.75 -25.64 -0.68
C ASP A 98 9.46 -24.28 -0.57
N ASN A 99 8.95 -23.25 -1.23
CA ASN A 99 9.51 -21.90 -1.24
C ASN A 99 8.82 -20.94 -0.26
N VAL A 100 7.94 -21.41 0.63
CA VAL A 100 7.31 -20.59 1.66
C VAL A 100 8.34 -19.83 2.52
N PRO A 101 9.47 -20.44 2.99
CA PRO A 101 10.50 -19.70 3.73
C PRO A 101 11.09 -18.53 2.94
N ARG A 102 11.24 -18.68 1.60
CA ARG A 102 11.75 -17.60 0.72
C ARG A 102 10.77 -16.44 0.62
N ARG A 103 9.46 -16.71 0.63
CA ARG A 103 8.41 -15.67 0.66
C ARG A 103 8.53 -14.84 1.93
N TYR A 104 8.67 -15.49 3.10
CA TYR A 104 8.85 -14.78 4.37
C TYR A 104 10.20 -14.06 4.48
N ALA A 105 11.27 -14.60 3.91
CA ALA A 105 12.54 -13.90 3.83
C ALA A 105 12.45 -12.64 2.96
N TRP A 106 11.63 -12.68 1.89
CA TRP A 106 11.40 -11.56 1.00
C TRP A 106 10.66 -10.41 1.72
N ILE A 107 9.55 -10.71 2.40
CA ILE A 107 8.80 -9.67 3.13
C ILE A 107 9.60 -9.07 4.26
N ARG A 108 10.39 -9.86 5.00
CA ARG A 108 11.29 -9.33 6.05
C ARG A 108 12.30 -8.32 5.49
N ARG A 109 12.83 -8.55 4.30
CA ARG A 109 13.72 -7.57 3.64
C ARG A 109 12.96 -6.32 3.25
N LEU A 110 11.77 -6.46 2.67
CA LEU A 110 10.94 -5.30 2.30
C LEU A 110 10.60 -4.43 3.51
N LEU A 111 10.20 -5.04 4.64
CA LEU A 111 9.90 -4.30 5.87
C LEU A 111 11.12 -3.59 6.45
N ARG A 112 12.32 -4.20 6.33
CA ARG A 112 13.55 -3.53 6.71
C ARG A 112 13.84 -2.32 5.82
N THR A 113 13.76 -2.48 4.49
CA THR A 113 13.91 -1.36 3.54
C THR A 113 12.88 -0.26 3.83
N TYR A 114 11.63 -0.62 4.15
CA TYR A 114 10.63 0.35 4.56
C TYR A 114 11.06 1.13 5.81
N ALA A 115 11.47 0.42 6.86
CA ALA A 115 11.87 1.05 8.13
C ALA A 115 13.11 1.95 7.97
N ASP A 116 14.10 1.48 7.21
CA ASP A 116 15.40 2.17 7.07
C ASP A 116 15.33 3.35 6.08
N GLU A 117 14.52 3.23 5.01
CA GLU A 117 14.54 4.18 3.91
C GLU A 117 13.22 4.94 3.74
N HIS A 118 12.06 4.27 3.80
CA HIS A 118 10.78 4.83 3.36
C HIS A 118 9.89 5.36 4.48
N ALA A 119 10.08 4.91 5.72
CA ALA A 119 9.24 5.29 6.85
C ALA A 119 9.08 6.80 7.02
N PRO A 120 10.13 7.65 6.83
CA PRO A 120 10.00 9.09 6.95
C PRO A 120 9.04 9.76 5.94
N ALA A 121 8.71 9.07 4.83
CA ALA A 121 7.75 9.58 3.84
C ALA A 121 6.29 9.53 4.29
N PHE A 122 6.01 8.86 5.42
CA PHE A 122 4.66 8.60 5.90
C PHE A 122 4.52 8.99 7.37
N LEU A 123 3.30 9.34 7.78
CA LEU A 123 3.04 9.54 9.20
C LEU A 123 3.01 8.19 9.94
N PRO A 124 3.67 8.07 11.12
CA PRO A 124 3.68 6.81 11.89
C PRO A 124 2.27 6.30 12.24
N ALA A 125 1.32 7.21 12.43
CA ALA A 125 -0.08 6.88 12.73
C ALA A 125 -0.79 6.13 11.60
N TRP A 126 -0.24 6.09 10.40
CA TRP A 126 -0.84 5.37 9.26
C TRP A 126 -0.52 3.88 9.24
N HIS A 127 0.46 3.43 10.04
CA HIS A 127 0.85 2.02 10.16
C HIS A 127 1.04 1.31 8.80
N VAL A 128 1.82 1.93 7.91
CA VAL A 128 2.03 1.45 6.54
C VAL A 128 2.65 0.06 6.52
N GLU A 129 3.57 -0.25 7.45
CA GLU A 129 4.18 -1.56 7.65
C GLU A 129 3.14 -2.65 7.90
N ARG A 130 2.11 -2.35 8.71
CA ARG A 130 1.00 -3.26 8.96
C ARG A 130 0.20 -3.52 7.69
N ARG A 131 -0.07 -2.47 6.90
CA ARG A 131 -0.82 -2.61 5.64
C ARG A 131 -0.03 -3.43 4.60
N LEU A 132 1.30 -3.25 4.54
CA LEU A 132 2.19 -4.08 3.72
C LEU A 132 2.10 -5.55 4.11
N LEU A 133 2.15 -5.85 5.43
CA LEU A 133 2.04 -7.22 5.93
C LEU A 133 0.69 -7.84 5.61
N VAL A 134 -0.41 -7.14 5.85
CA VAL A 134 -1.76 -7.65 5.55
C VAL A 134 -1.88 -7.99 4.07
N LEU A 135 -1.51 -7.06 3.19
CA LEU A 135 -1.58 -7.27 1.74
C LEU A 135 -0.67 -8.42 1.28
N PHE A 136 0.52 -8.56 1.88
CA PHE A 136 1.40 -9.70 1.63
C PHE A 136 0.77 -11.02 2.06
N CYS A 137 0.15 -11.06 3.25
CA CYS A 137 -0.53 -12.27 3.74
C CYS A 137 -1.70 -12.67 2.84
N ASP A 138 -2.52 -11.71 2.41
CA ASP A 138 -3.65 -11.96 1.51
C ASP A 138 -3.19 -12.57 0.18
N ILE A 139 -2.19 -11.94 -0.46
CA ILE A 139 -1.62 -12.44 -1.72
C ILE A 139 -1.02 -13.84 -1.53
N THR A 140 -0.25 -14.04 -0.45
CA THR A 140 0.42 -15.31 -0.18
C THR A 140 -0.59 -16.41 0.10
N HIS A 141 -1.63 -16.11 0.88
CA HIS A 141 -2.73 -17.05 1.16
C HIS A 141 -3.41 -17.50 -0.13
N ASP A 142 -3.80 -16.58 -1.00
CA ASP A 142 -4.48 -16.88 -2.26
C ASP A 142 -3.60 -17.71 -3.21
N ASP A 143 -2.32 -17.35 -3.31
CA ASP A 143 -1.33 -18.11 -4.09
C ASP A 143 -1.17 -19.52 -3.54
N MET A 144 -0.98 -19.68 -2.22
CA MET A 144 -0.79 -20.99 -1.58
C MET A 144 -2.04 -21.86 -1.70
N ARG A 145 -3.22 -21.27 -1.53
CA ARG A 145 -4.49 -21.96 -1.75
C ARG A 145 -4.60 -22.47 -3.18
N SER A 146 -4.21 -21.67 -4.16
CA SER A 146 -4.22 -22.06 -5.58
C SER A 146 -3.24 -23.19 -5.85
N VAL A 147 -2.06 -23.19 -5.24
CA VAL A 147 -1.07 -24.29 -5.35
C VAL A 147 -1.61 -25.55 -4.71
N LEU A 148 -2.17 -25.48 -3.50
CA LEU A 148 -2.73 -26.63 -2.79
C LEU A 148 -3.85 -27.30 -3.59
N VAL A 149 -4.78 -26.53 -4.14
CA VAL A 149 -5.88 -27.08 -4.95
C VAL A 149 -5.36 -27.79 -6.19
N ARG A 150 -4.34 -27.20 -6.87
CA ARG A 150 -3.76 -27.77 -8.10
C ARG A 150 -2.96 -29.04 -7.83
N GLU A 151 -2.18 -29.06 -6.74
CA GLU A 151 -1.26 -30.16 -6.42
C GLU A 151 -1.92 -31.23 -5.53
N GLN A 152 -3.15 -31.03 -5.05
CA GLN A 152 -3.87 -31.94 -4.14
C GLN A 152 -3.76 -33.42 -4.53
N PRO A 153 -3.81 -33.83 -5.83
CA PRO A 153 -3.66 -35.24 -6.22
C PRO A 153 -2.24 -35.79 -6.08
N ARG A 154 -1.23 -34.91 -5.87
CA ARG A 154 0.21 -35.25 -5.90
C ARG A 154 0.93 -34.91 -4.59
N LEU A 155 0.24 -34.32 -3.63
CA LEU A 155 0.86 -33.87 -2.38
C LEU A 155 1.21 -35.05 -1.47
N HIS A 156 2.51 -35.21 -1.22
CA HIS A 156 3.01 -36.04 -0.13
C HIS A 156 2.75 -35.32 1.21
N VAL A 157 2.39 -36.08 2.25
CA VAL A 157 2.07 -35.58 3.59
C VAL A 157 3.22 -34.73 4.18
N ASP A 158 4.46 -35.09 3.89
CA ASP A 158 5.64 -34.39 4.37
C ASP A 158 5.75 -32.93 3.89
N VAL A 159 5.32 -32.64 2.66
CA VAL A 159 5.31 -31.28 2.09
C VAL A 159 4.25 -30.43 2.81
N LEU A 160 3.10 -31.00 3.11
CA LEU A 160 2.03 -30.33 3.88
C LEU A 160 2.48 -30.02 5.30
N LEU A 161 3.12 -30.97 5.98
CA LEU A 161 3.63 -30.80 7.34
C LEU A 161 4.70 -29.70 7.40
N ASN A 162 5.63 -29.69 6.46
CA ASN A 162 6.67 -28.67 6.40
C ASN A 162 6.09 -27.26 6.11
N ALA A 163 5.04 -27.16 5.31
CA ALA A 163 4.39 -25.86 5.05
C ALA A 163 3.56 -25.36 6.24
N CYS A 164 3.09 -26.24 7.12
CA CYS A 164 2.31 -25.90 8.32
C CYS A 164 3.18 -25.57 9.55
N LEU A 165 4.47 -25.99 9.56
CA LEU A 165 5.39 -25.77 10.69
C LEU A 165 6.16 -24.44 10.61
N LEU A 166 5.91 -23.62 9.60
CA LEU A 166 6.51 -22.30 9.36
C LEU A 166 5.53 -21.17 9.64
#